data_5b5c2792f45230667c0c7ea670f24826
#
_entry.id   5b5c2792f45230667c0c7ea670f24826
#
_cell.length_a   1.000
_cell.length_b   1.000
_cell.length_c   1.000
_cell.angle_alpha   90.00
_cell.angle_beta   90.00
_cell.angle_gamma   90.00
#
_symmetry.space_group_name_H-M   'P 1'
#
loop_
_entity.id
_entity.type
_entity.pdbx_description
1 polymer ?
#
loop_
_entity_poly.entity_id
_entity_poly.type
_entity_poly.pdbx_seq_one_letter_code
_entity_poly.pdbx_strand_id
1 'polypeptide(L)'
;MKQYIFSALCLVSGAFCLSSCNDDKEARPYTPDYEIVPEYTNADTWKAYEAFNEHLLDQNKFIYKSSTADKAAVDRWNGAAAIWCQPTYWDMAMNAYKRAKAEGDTQKEQKFKQLCDDLFAGNKAHYANFDFDDNNENTGWFIYDDIMWWTVTLARAYELFGVEEYLSLSEESFGRVWYGSEKVGDTGSYADPEKGLGGGMFWQWQPIKNPNPNEA
;
A
#
# COMPACT_ATOMS: atom_id res chain seq x y z
N MET A 1 -55.65 -30.99 -1.79
CA MET A 1 -54.52 -31.81 -1.27
C MET A 1 -53.14 -31.47 -1.85
N LYS A 2 -53.00 -31.05 -3.13
CA LYS A 2 -51.69 -30.71 -3.73
C LYS A 2 -51.05 -29.42 -3.18
N GLN A 3 -51.82 -28.45 -2.74
CA GLN A 3 -51.29 -27.16 -2.21
C GLN A 3 -50.64 -27.29 -0.83
N TYR A 4 -51.12 -28.18 0.02
CA TYR A 4 -50.57 -28.37 1.36
C TYR A 4 -49.26 -29.15 1.38
N ILE A 5 -49.03 -30.01 0.39
CA ILE A 5 -47.78 -30.76 0.27
C ILE A 5 -46.63 -29.83 -0.16
N PHE A 6 -46.91 -28.82 -1.00
CA PHE A 6 -45.92 -27.86 -1.44
C PHE A 6 -45.52 -26.93 -0.30
N SER A 7 -46.45 -26.47 0.52
CA SER A 7 -46.18 -25.63 1.68
C SER A 7 -45.41 -26.37 2.77
N ALA A 8 -45.66 -27.63 2.99
CA ALA A 8 -44.92 -28.46 3.92
C ALA A 8 -43.49 -28.73 3.46
N LEU A 9 -43.27 -28.91 2.14
CA LEU A 9 -41.95 -29.12 1.57
C LEU A 9 -41.09 -27.86 1.66
N CYS A 10 -41.67 -26.68 1.44
CA CYS A 10 -40.98 -25.40 1.59
C CYS A 10 -40.59 -25.09 3.05
N LEU A 11 -41.42 -25.48 4.01
CA LEU A 11 -41.14 -25.32 5.42
C LEU A 11 -40.00 -26.23 5.91
N VAL A 12 -39.95 -27.46 5.40
CA VAL A 12 -38.88 -28.40 5.72
C VAL A 12 -37.57 -28.00 5.06
N SER A 13 -37.61 -27.49 3.82
CA SER A 13 -36.40 -26.96 3.14
C SER A 13 -35.88 -25.71 3.80
N GLY A 14 -36.76 -24.83 4.27
CA GLY A 14 -36.36 -23.61 5.01
C GLY A 14 -35.72 -23.91 6.38
N ALA A 15 -36.24 -24.96 7.09
CA ALA A 15 -35.67 -25.39 8.34
C ALA A 15 -34.24 -25.99 8.20
N PHE A 16 -34.02 -26.73 7.10
CA PHE A 16 -32.68 -27.27 6.81
C PHE A 16 -31.65 -26.18 6.42
N CYS A 17 -32.09 -25.13 5.73
CA CYS A 17 -31.20 -24.01 5.41
C CYS A 17 -30.84 -23.16 6.66
N LEU A 18 -31.74 -23.07 7.63
CA LEU A 18 -31.49 -22.34 8.87
C LEU A 18 -30.57 -23.10 9.86
N SER A 19 -30.56 -24.45 9.77
CA SER A 19 -29.68 -25.26 10.61
C SER A 19 -28.25 -25.37 10.08
N SER A 20 -28.02 -25.04 8.80
CA SER A 20 -26.68 -24.98 8.20
C SER A 20 -25.92 -23.69 8.51
N CYS A 21 -26.61 -22.62 8.96
CA CYS A 21 -25.97 -21.34 9.34
C CYS A 21 -25.75 -21.25 10.85
N ASN A 22 -26.04 -22.28 11.63
CA ASN A 22 -25.91 -22.24 13.09
C ASN A 22 -24.68 -23.00 13.61
N ASP A 23 -23.73 -23.28 12.75
CA ASP A 23 -22.39 -23.74 13.14
C ASP A 23 -21.37 -22.58 13.30
N ASP A 24 -21.88 -21.36 13.44
CA ASP A 24 -21.13 -20.30 14.11
C ASP A 24 -21.04 -20.68 15.62
N LYS A 25 -20.25 -21.69 15.88
CA LYS A 25 -19.50 -21.69 17.12
C LYS A 25 -18.78 -20.34 17.08
N GLU A 26 -19.29 -19.39 17.87
CA GLU A 26 -18.57 -18.14 18.10
C GLU A 26 -17.11 -18.53 18.21
N ALA A 27 -16.31 -18.11 17.22
CA ALA A 27 -14.91 -18.33 17.25
C ALA A 27 -14.46 -17.67 18.55
N ARG A 28 -14.28 -18.46 19.59
CA ARG A 28 -13.83 -17.91 20.87
C ARG A 28 -12.55 -17.21 20.55
N PRO A 29 -12.42 -15.92 20.90
CA PRO A 29 -11.18 -15.22 20.70
C PRO A 29 -10.06 -16.12 21.23
N TYR A 30 -9.05 -16.38 20.43
CA TYR A 30 -7.90 -17.15 20.88
C TYR A 30 -7.35 -16.48 22.14
N THR A 31 -7.51 -17.13 23.26
CA THR A 31 -6.88 -16.69 24.49
C THR A 31 -5.62 -17.56 24.65
N PRO A 32 -4.43 -17.00 24.51
CA PRO A 32 -3.21 -17.78 24.69
C PRO A 32 -3.16 -18.31 26.13
N ASP A 33 -2.69 -19.55 26.30
CA ASP A 33 -2.49 -20.18 27.61
C ASP A 33 -1.30 -19.58 28.37
N TYR A 34 -0.70 -18.52 27.85
CA TYR A 34 0.43 -17.82 28.43
C TYR A 34 0.21 -16.32 28.38
N GLU A 35 0.67 -15.64 29.40
CA GLU A 35 0.67 -14.19 29.44
C GLU A 35 1.87 -13.67 28.62
N ILE A 36 1.58 -12.92 27.55
CA ILE A 36 2.61 -12.21 26.81
C ILE A 36 2.87 -10.90 27.53
N VAL A 37 3.93 -10.86 28.32
CA VAL A 37 4.43 -9.60 28.87
C VAL A 37 5.42 -9.03 27.87
N PRO A 38 5.15 -7.89 27.23
CA PRO A 38 6.11 -7.27 26.32
C PRO A 38 7.40 -6.95 27.09
N GLU A 39 8.52 -7.45 26.60
CA GLU A 39 9.84 -7.13 27.15
C GLU A 39 10.32 -5.72 26.81
N TYR A 40 9.55 -4.97 26.01
CA TYR A 40 9.87 -3.60 25.60
C TYR A 40 8.81 -2.60 26.06
N THR A 41 9.26 -1.40 26.34
CA THR A 41 8.43 -0.27 26.78
C THR A 41 8.06 0.65 25.61
N ASN A 42 7.15 1.59 25.88
CA ASN A 42 6.85 2.69 24.96
C ASN A 42 8.11 3.51 24.62
N ALA A 43 8.97 3.75 25.59
CA ALA A 43 10.23 4.46 25.39
C ALA A 43 11.19 3.68 24.45
N ASP A 44 11.23 2.37 24.57
CA ASP A 44 12.08 1.55 23.68
C ASP A 44 11.60 1.59 22.23
N THR A 45 10.28 1.64 22.02
CA THR A 45 9.71 1.80 20.67
C THR A 45 10.11 3.14 20.04
N TRP A 46 10.08 4.24 20.82
CA TRP A 46 10.55 5.54 20.35
C TRP A 46 12.05 5.52 20.01
N LYS A 47 12.88 4.94 20.88
CA LYS A 47 14.31 4.80 20.64
C LYS A 47 14.60 4.00 19.37
N ALA A 48 13.87 2.89 19.17
CA ALA A 48 14.04 2.06 17.97
C ALA A 48 13.70 2.84 16.70
N TYR A 49 12.61 3.61 16.71
CA TYR A 49 12.23 4.43 15.56
C TYR A 49 13.19 5.59 15.32
N GLU A 50 13.67 6.24 16.37
CA GLU A 50 14.68 7.29 16.26
C GLU A 50 16.01 6.77 15.71
N ALA A 51 16.46 5.61 16.20
CA ALA A 51 17.66 4.94 15.68
C ALA A 51 17.49 4.52 14.21
N PHE A 52 16.32 4.03 13.83
CA PHE A 52 15.99 3.73 12.43
C PHE A 52 16.17 4.97 11.54
N ASN A 53 15.61 6.11 11.94
CA ASN A 53 15.75 7.34 11.19
C ASN A 53 17.21 7.86 11.19
N GLU A 54 17.90 7.79 12.33
CA GLU A 54 19.31 8.22 12.43
C GLU A 54 20.21 7.45 11.47
N HIS A 55 20.02 6.14 11.36
CA HIS A 55 20.94 5.30 10.59
C HIS A 55 20.52 5.09 9.13
N LEU A 56 19.24 5.12 8.82
CA LEU A 56 18.74 4.78 7.49
C LEU A 56 18.19 5.97 6.70
N LEU A 57 17.77 7.07 7.33
CA LEU A 57 17.31 8.23 6.60
C LEU A 57 18.51 9.02 6.04
N ASP A 58 18.51 9.24 4.73
CA ASP A 58 19.35 10.28 4.12
C ASP A 58 18.72 11.65 4.38
N GLN A 59 19.22 12.38 5.35
CA GLN A 59 18.67 13.68 5.77
C GLN A 59 18.84 14.80 4.75
N ASN A 60 19.67 14.62 3.73
CA ASN A 60 19.81 15.60 2.66
C ASN A 60 18.76 15.42 1.56
N LYS A 61 18.30 14.19 1.37
CA LYS A 61 17.34 13.84 0.31
C LYS A 61 15.98 13.46 0.84
N PHE A 62 15.86 13.16 2.12
CA PHE A 62 14.67 12.59 2.76
C PHE A 62 14.15 11.33 2.05
N ILE A 63 15.10 10.44 1.75
CA ILE A 63 14.89 9.10 1.19
C ILE A 63 15.57 8.11 2.12
N TYR A 64 14.94 6.97 2.37
CA TYR A 64 15.57 5.92 3.16
C TYR A 64 16.59 5.13 2.33
N LYS A 65 17.71 4.84 2.96
CA LYS A 65 18.79 4.03 2.40
C LYS A 65 18.47 2.54 2.51
N SER A 66 19.07 1.74 1.64
CA SER A 66 18.93 0.28 1.66
C SER A 66 19.73 -0.40 2.77
N SER A 67 20.78 0.26 3.26
CA SER A 67 21.68 -0.28 4.26
C SER A 67 22.28 0.84 5.12
N THR A 68 22.62 0.51 6.36
CA THR A 68 23.38 1.40 7.25
C THR A 68 24.82 1.63 6.77
N ALA A 69 25.33 0.79 5.89
CA ALA A 69 26.65 0.94 5.26
C ALA A 69 26.65 2.00 4.15
N ASP A 70 25.49 2.34 3.59
CA ASP A 70 25.37 3.34 2.55
C ASP A 70 25.55 4.75 3.14
N LYS A 71 26.32 5.57 2.46
CA LYS A 71 26.55 6.95 2.89
C LYS A 71 25.40 7.87 2.53
N ALA A 72 24.75 7.61 1.40
CA ALA A 72 23.64 8.39 0.87
C ALA A 72 22.70 7.50 0.06
N ALA A 73 21.43 7.89 -0.04
CA ALA A 73 20.50 7.35 -1.01
C ALA A 73 20.80 7.98 -2.38
N VAL A 74 21.35 7.22 -3.32
CA VAL A 74 21.80 7.75 -4.61
C VAL A 74 20.73 7.58 -5.67
N ASP A 75 20.37 6.34 -5.97
CA ASP A 75 19.29 5.98 -6.89
C ASP A 75 18.66 4.65 -6.45
N ARG A 76 17.71 4.14 -7.24
CA ARG A 76 16.99 2.90 -6.95
C ARG A 76 17.90 1.70 -6.65
N TRP A 77 19.07 1.62 -7.28
CA TRP A 77 19.97 0.47 -7.21
C TRP A 77 21.20 0.72 -6.34
N ASN A 78 21.52 1.99 -6.09
CA ASN A 78 22.74 2.42 -5.42
C ASN A 78 22.44 3.21 -4.15
N GLY A 79 22.17 2.52 -3.09
CA GLY A 79 22.04 3.06 -1.75
C GLY A 79 20.62 3.50 -1.33
N ALA A 80 19.68 3.70 -2.25
CA ALA A 80 18.29 3.92 -1.89
C ALA A 80 17.56 2.59 -1.63
N ALA A 81 16.72 2.56 -0.62
CA ALA A 81 15.79 1.46 -0.44
C ALA A 81 14.82 1.40 -1.63
N ALA A 82 14.35 0.20 -1.96
CA ALA A 82 13.47 -0.01 -3.10
C ALA A 82 12.24 0.92 -3.04
N ILE A 83 11.78 1.35 -4.22
CA ILE A 83 10.67 2.29 -4.36
C ILE A 83 9.41 1.85 -3.61
N TRP A 84 9.14 0.56 -3.55
CA TRP A 84 8.00 -0.01 -2.82
C TRP A 84 8.17 -0.01 -1.29
N CYS A 85 9.40 0.13 -0.79
CA CYS A 85 9.66 0.27 0.65
C CYS A 85 9.42 1.70 1.14
N GLN A 86 9.71 2.70 0.31
CA GLN A 86 9.61 4.11 0.70
C GLN A 86 8.21 4.52 1.20
N PRO A 87 7.09 4.12 0.56
CA PRO A 87 5.76 4.44 1.07
C PRO A 87 5.49 3.81 2.44
N THR A 88 6.02 2.61 2.71
CA THR A 88 5.92 1.98 4.03
C THR A 88 6.66 2.80 5.09
N TYR A 89 7.83 3.32 4.79
CA TYR A 89 8.58 4.17 5.71
C TYR A 89 7.90 5.52 5.94
N TRP A 90 7.26 6.07 4.91
CA TRP A 90 6.43 7.26 5.06
C TRP A 90 5.19 6.99 5.93
N ASP A 91 4.52 5.84 5.76
CA ASP A 91 3.42 5.42 6.63
C ASP A 91 3.88 5.24 8.10
N MET A 92 5.11 4.76 8.32
CA MET A 92 5.70 4.71 9.66
C MET A 92 5.84 6.11 10.28
N ALA A 93 6.26 7.11 9.51
CA ALA A 93 6.33 8.50 9.97
C ALA A 93 4.95 9.07 10.31
N MET A 94 3.93 8.79 9.48
CA MET A 94 2.54 9.16 9.77
C MET A 94 2.02 8.49 11.04
N ASN A 95 2.38 7.23 11.28
CA ASN A 95 2.02 6.53 12.51
C ASN A 95 2.74 7.10 13.73
N ALA A 96 4.00 7.53 13.59
CA ALA A 96 4.71 8.25 14.65
C ALA A 96 4.06 9.60 14.96
N TYR A 97 3.65 10.36 13.95
CA TYR A 97 2.87 11.59 14.12
C TYR A 97 1.56 11.34 14.89
N LYS A 98 0.76 10.38 14.43
CA LYS A 98 -0.53 10.00 15.08
C LYS A 98 -0.33 9.61 16.54
N ARG A 99 0.72 8.86 16.81
CA ARG A 99 1.05 8.42 18.16
C ARG A 99 1.47 9.57 19.06
N ALA A 100 2.38 10.46 18.58
CA ALA A 100 2.80 11.65 19.32
C ALA A 100 1.60 12.54 19.68
N LYS A 101 0.69 12.73 18.72
CA LYS A 101 -0.57 13.45 18.93
C LYS A 101 -1.45 12.79 19.99
N ALA A 102 -1.60 11.47 19.97
CA ALA A 102 -2.37 10.73 20.96
C ALA A 102 -1.74 10.76 22.35
N GLU A 103 -0.43 10.82 22.46
CA GLU A 103 0.33 10.99 23.72
C GLU A 103 0.32 12.44 24.23
N GLY A 104 -0.15 13.41 23.43
CA GLY A 104 -0.11 14.84 23.78
C GLY A 104 1.30 15.44 23.75
N ASP A 105 2.25 14.77 23.12
CA ASP A 105 3.63 15.26 22.95
C ASP A 105 3.71 16.20 21.73
N THR A 106 3.42 17.46 21.96
CA THR A 106 3.39 18.48 20.89
C THR A 106 4.74 18.67 20.18
N GLN A 107 5.83 18.43 20.88
CA GLN A 107 7.16 18.54 20.27
C GLN A 107 7.42 17.40 19.28
N LYS A 108 7.10 16.16 19.67
CA LYS A 108 7.18 15.02 18.75
C LYS A 108 6.15 15.12 17.64
N GLU A 109 4.94 15.59 17.93
CA GLU A 109 3.90 15.81 16.91
C GLU A 109 4.41 16.72 15.80
N GLN A 110 4.99 17.87 16.14
CA GLN A 110 5.57 18.80 15.18
C GLN A 110 6.76 18.20 14.42
N LYS A 111 7.67 17.51 15.15
CA LYS A 111 8.83 16.82 14.56
C LYS A 111 8.39 15.81 13.49
N PHE A 112 7.43 14.98 13.80
CA PHE A 112 7.01 13.93 12.87
C PHE A 112 6.08 14.43 11.77
N LYS A 113 5.34 15.51 12.00
CA LYS A 113 4.63 16.20 10.91
C LYS A 113 5.63 16.73 9.88
N GLN A 114 6.68 17.42 10.34
CA GLN A 114 7.73 17.91 9.45
C GLN A 114 8.43 16.76 8.72
N LEU A 115 8.73 15.67 9.41
CA LEU A 115 9.31 14.49 8.76
C LEU A 115 8.41 13.93 7.67
N CYS A 116 7.09 13.89 7.88
CA CYS A 116 6.16 13.46 6.85
C CYS A 116 6.22 14.35 5.61
N ASP A 117 6.29 15.67 5.80
CA ASP A 117 6.36 16.63 4.70
C ASP A 117 7.69 16.51 3.94
N ASP A 118 8.79 16.38 4.67
CA ASP A 118 10.13 16.24 4.09
C ASP A 118 10.27 14.92 3.33
N LEU A 119 9.74 13.81 3.87
CA LEU A 119 9.74 12.52 3.19
C LEU A 119 8.91 12.55 1.90
N PHE A 120 7.75 13.17 1.91
CA PHE A 120 6.96 13.35 0.69
C PHE A 120 7.73 14.14 -0.35
N ALA A 121 8.28 15.30 0.02
CA ALA A 121 9.05 16.14 -0.89
C ALA A 121 10.30 15.43 -1.44
N GLY A 122 11.03 14.73 -0.58
CA GLY A 122 12.21 13.98 -0.96
C GLY A 122 11.92 12.83 -1.93
N ASN A 123 10.89 12.04 -1.64
CA ASN A 123 10.46 10.96 -2.53
C ASN A 123 9.93 11.52 -3.86
N LYS A 124 9.13 12.58 -3.84
CA LYS A 124 8.66 13.24 -5.04
C LYS A 124 9.80 13.68 -5.93
N ALA A 125 10.80 14.36 -5.38
CA ALA A 125 11.98 14.79 -6.12
C ALA A 125 12.83 13.63 -6.66
N HIS A 126 12.89 12.52 -5.91
CA HIS A 126 13.72 11.36 -6.28
C HIS A 126 13.06 10.48 -7.37
N TYR A 127 11.74 10.37 -7.35
CA TYR A 127 10.97 9.49 -8.24
C TYR A 127 10.18 10.28 -9.29
N ALA A 128 10.88 11.04 -10.13
CA ALA A 128 10.35 11.76 -11.29
C ALA A 128 9.12 12.65 -11.00
N ASN A 129 9.07 13.28 -9.82
CA ASN A 129 7.93 14.09 -9.35
C ASN A 129 6.60 13.33 -9.30
N PHE A 130 6.65 12.00 -9.10
CA PHE A 130 5.51 11.10 -9.21
C PHE A 130 4.85 11.12 -10.60
N ASP A 131 5.62 11.33 -11.69
CA ASP A 131 5.17 11.02 -13.03
C ASP A 131 5.11 9.50 -13.19
N PHE A 132 3.95 8.91 -12.92
CA PHE A 132 3.75 7.46 -12.99
C PHE A 132 3.85 6.91 -14.42
N ASP A 133 3.94 7.77 -15.41
CA ASP A 133 4.22 7.45 -16.80
C ASP A 133 5.71 7.57 -17.17
N ASP A 134 6.57 7.88 -16.20
CA ASP A 134 8.00 7.88 -16.43
C ASP A 134 8.49 6.43 -16.60
N ASN A 135 9.10 6.16 -17.74
CA ASN A 135 9.64 4.84 -18.10
C ASN A 135 11.15 4.71 -17.83
N ASN A 136 11.73 5.60 -17.06
CA ASN A 136 13.13 5.52 -16.68
C ASN A 136 13.34 4.37 -15.67
N GLU A 137 14.26 3.47 -15.97
CA GLU A 137 14.60 2.34 -15.12
C GLU A 137 14.99 2.74 -13.69
N ASN A 138 15.53 3.93 -13.49
CA ASN A 138 15.98 4.42 -12.19
C ASN A 138 14.85 4.97 -11.32
N THR A 139 13.72 5.38 -11.89
CA THR A 139 12.56 5.88 -11.14
C THR A 139 11.54 4.81 -10.83
N GLY A 140 11.48 3.77 -11.65
CA GLY A 140 10.90 2.51 -11.25
C GLY A 140 9.41 2.31 -11.35
N TRP A 141 8.70 3.13 -12.11
CA TRP A 141 7.23 2.98 -12.26
C TRP A 141 6.80 1.84 -13.21
N PHE A 142 7.52 0.71 -13.20
CA PHE A 142 7.21 -0.45 -14.05
C PHE A 142 6.46 -1.55 -13.35
N ILE A 143 6.60 -1.61 -12.03
CA ILE A 143 6.04 -2.67 -11.20
C ILE A 143 4.75 -2.15 -10.58
N TYR A 144 3.64 -2.80 -10.86
CA TYR A 144 2.32 -2.28 -10.50
C TYR A 144 2.02 -2.35 -9.01
N ASP A 145 2.50 -3.37 -8.31
CA ASP A 145 2.39 -3.41 -6.86
C ASP A 145 3.23 -2.32 -6.19
N ASP A 146 4.40 -1.97 -6.75
CA ASP A 146 5.20 -0.84 -6.28
C ASP A 146 4.39 0.47 -6.35
N ILE A 147 3.68 0.72 -7.47
CA ILE A 147 2.79 1.88 -7.64
C ILE A 147 1.63 1.81 -6.63
N MET A 148 1.03 0.63 -6.45
CA MET A 148 -0.13 0.47 -5.56
C MET A 148 0.22 0.67 -4.09
N TRP A 149 1.46 0.41 -3.66
CA TRP A 149 1.92 0.79 -2.33
C TRP A 149 1.88 2.30 -2.12
N TRP A 150 2.29 3.07 -3.13
CA TRP A 150 2.16 4.52 -3.11
C TRP A 150 0.70 4.97 -3.14
N THR A 151 -0.14 4.38 -3.98
CA THR A 151 -1.58 4.67 -4.03
C THR A 151 -2.22 4.60 -2.65
N VAL A 152 -1.99 3.50 -1.91
CA VAL A 152 -2.55 3.29 -0.57
C VAL A 152 -2.00 4.31 0.43
N THR A 153 -0.70 4.57 0.40
CA THR A 153 -0.06 5.46 1.37
C THR A 153 -0.44 6.93 1.12
N LEU A 154 -0.55 7.34 -0.15
CA LEU A 154 -1.04 8.67 -0.54
C LEU A 154 -2.50 8.90 -0.07
N ALA A 155 -3.38 7.90 -0.24
CA ALA A 155 -4.75 7.98 0.27
C ALA A 155 -4.78 8.14 1.80
N ARG A 156 -3.97 7.38 2.52
CA ARG A 156 -3.84 7.52 3.99
C ARG A 156 -3.30 8.88 4.41
N ALA A 157 -2.36 9.43 3.66
CA ALA A 157 -1.82 10.76 3.90
C ALA A 157 -2.90 11.84 3.69
N TYR A 158 -3.73 11.69 2.65
CA TYR A 158 -4.87 12.56 2.44
C TYR A 158 -5.88 12.50 3.60
N GLU A 159 -6.27 11.31 4.02
CA GLU A 159 -7.14 11.14 5.20
C GLU A 159 -6.59 11.80 6.46
N LEU A 160 -5.27 11.77 6.63
CA LEU A 160 -4.62 12.29 7.83
C LEU A 160 -4.41 13.80 7.81
N PHE A 161 -4.05 14.36 6.65
CA PHE A 161 -3.58 15.74 6.52
C PHE A 161 -4.49 16.63 5.66
N GLY A 162 -5.39 16.07 4.86
CA GLY A 162 -6.30 16.83 4.00
C GLY A 162 -5.62 17.57 2.86
N VAL A 163 -4.45 17.11 2.40
CA VAL A 163 -3.70 17.73 1.31
C VAL A 163 -4.18 17.17 -0.02
N GLU A 164 -4.85 17.98 -0.83
CA GLU A 164 -5.46 17.57 -2.11
C GLU A 164 -4.47 16.93 -3.10
N GLU A 165 -3.20 17.35 -3.07
CA GLU A 165 -2.17 16.75 -3.91
C GLU A 165 -2.00 15.24 -3.62
N TYR A 166 -2.13 14.82 -2.37
CA TYR A 166 -2.03 13.40 -2.01
C TYR A 166 -3.18 12.58 -2.61
N LEU A 167 -4.39 13.13 -2.60
CA LEU A 167 -5.55 12.49 -3.23
C LEU A 167 -5.36 12.39 -4.74
N SER A 168 -4.99 13.50 -5.39
CA SER A 168 -4.77 13.54 -6.84
C SER A 168 -3.73 12.50 -7.27
N LEU A 169 -2.59 12.45 -6.60
CA LEU A 169 -1.54 11.46 -6.88
C LEU A 169 -1.98 10.01 -6.59
N SER A 170 -2.81 9.81 -5.58
CA SER A 170 -3.39 8.48 -5.31
C SER A 170 -4.32 8.02 -6.45
N GLU A 171 -5.17 8.92 -6.94
CA GLU A 171 -6.07 8.65 -8.07
C GLU A 171 -5.29 8.42 -9.37
N GLU A 172 -4.28 9.23 -9.64
CA GLU A 172 -3.41 9.10 -10.82
C GLU A 172 -2.66 7.77 -10.81
N SER A 173 -2.06 7.40 -9.67
CA SER A 173 -1.33 6.14 -9.53
C SER A 173 -2.26 4.92 -9.66
N PHE A 174 -3.47 4.98 -9.09
CA PHE A 174 -4.47 3.95 -9.28
C PHE A 174 -4.88 3.85 -10.77
N GLY A 175 -5.17 4.98 -11.38
CA GLY A 175 -5.56 5.07 -12.80
C GLY A 175 -4.47 4.50 -13.72
N ARG A 176 -3.21 4.79 -13.44
CA ARG A 176 -2.06 4.26 -14.16
C ARG A 176 -2.02 2.72 -14.16
N VAL A 177 -2.28 2.11 -13.02
CA VAL A 177 -2.27 0.65 -12.88
C VAL A 177 -3.53 0.03 -13.48
N TRP A 178 -4.70 0.66 -13.28
CA TRP A 178 -5.97 0.09 -13.68
C TRP A 178 -6.24 0.22 -15.19
N TYR A 179 -5.95 1.39 -15.76
CA TYR A 179 -6.24 1.69 -17.16
C TYR A 179 -5.01 1.59 -18.08
N GLY A 180 -3.81 1.52 -17.52
CA GLY A 180 -2.59 1.62 -18.28
C GLY A 180 -2.28 3.06 -18.70
N SER A 181 -1.33 3.20 -19.62
CA SER A 181 -0.95 4.50 -20.19
C SER A 181 -0.54 4.35 -21.66
N GLU A 182 -1.21 5.09 -22.51
CA GLU A 182 -0.84 5.18 -23.93
C GLU A 182 0.54 5.82 -24.13
N LYS A 183 0.95 6.73 -23.22
CA LYS A 183 2.25 7.42 -23.28
C LYS A 183 3.42 6.44 -23.23
N VAL A 184 3.29 5.40 -22.39
CA VAL A 184 4.32 4.35 -22.28
C VAL A 184 3.95 3.06 -23.02
N GLY A 185 2.78 3.01 -23.66
CA GLY A 185 2.35 1.84 -24.42
C GLY A 185 1.90 0.67 -23.54
N ASP A 186 1.19 0.96 -22.48
CA ASP A 186 0.78 -0.01 -21.47
C ASP A 186 -0.75 -0.17 -21.42
N THR A 187 -1.22 -1.39 -21.18
CA THR A 187 -2.65 -1.75 -21.16
C THR A 187 -3.28 -1.74 -19.77
N GLY A 188 -2.50 -1.72 -18.70
CA GLY A 188 -3.01 -1.78 -17.33
C GLY A 188 -3.72 -3.10 -17.01
N SER A 189 -4.94 -3.01 -16.45
CA SER A 189 -5.78 -4.17 -16.15
C SER A 189 -6.31 -4.86 -17.41
N TYR A 190 -6.67 -6.12 -17.31
CA TYR A 190 -7.22 -6.90 -18.42
C TYR A 190 -8.39 -7.78 -17.99
N ALA A 191 -9.20 -8.17 -18.97
CA ALA A 191 -10.16 -9.27 -18.86
C ALA A 191 -10.01 -10.17 -20.08
N ASP A 192 -10.09 -11.48 -19.90
CA ASP A 192 -10.07 -12.46 -20.97
C ASP A 192 -11.20 -13.49 -20.73
N PRO A 193 -12.43 -13.16 -21.11
CA PRO A 193 -13.58 -14.03 -20.91
C PRO A 193 -13.47 -15.37 -21.68
N GLU A 194 -12.75 -15.40 -22.79
CA GLU A 194 -12.58 -16.62 -23.61
C GLU A 194 -11.74 -17.67 -22.87
N LYS A 195 -10.81 -17.22 -22.03
CA LYS A 195 -10.03 -18.08 -21.14
C LYS A 195 -10.65 -18.28 -19.75
N GLY A 196 -11.86 -17.76 -19.54
CA GLY A 196 -12.54 -17.82 -18.25
C GLY A 196 -11.92 -16.91 -17.19
N LEU A 197 -11.15 -15.90 -17.60
CA LEU A 197 -10.54 -14.91 -16.71
C LEU A 197 -11.48 -13.73 -16.55
N GLY A 198 -11.96 -13.50 -15.35
CA GLY A 198 -12.87 -12.41 -15.03
C GLY A 198 -12.25 -11.01 -15.05
N GLY A 199 -10.96 -10.93 -15.29
CA GLY A 199 -10.16 -9.73 -15.25
C GLY A 199 -9.05 -9.84 -14.22
N GLY A 200 -8.16 -8.87 -14.21
CA GLY A 200 -7.03 -8.83 -13.30
C GLY A 200 -6.04 -7.74 -13.70
N MET A 201 -4.93 -7.73 -12.99
CA MET A 201 -3.85 -6.80 -13.23
C MET A 201 -2.59 -7.58 -13.51
N PHE A 202 -1.78 -7.06 -14.44
CA PHE A 202 -0.44 -7.59 -14.61
C PHE A 202 0.40 -7.20 -13.39
N TRP A 203 1.42 -7.98 -13.13
CA TRP A 203 2.39 -7.65 -12.09
C TRP A 203 3.24 -6.43 -12.43
N GLN A 204 3.54 -6.29 -13.72
CA GLN A 204 4.39 -5.23 -14.24
C GLN A 204 3.83 -4.67 -15.54
N TRP A 205 4.34 -3.51 -15.95
CA TRP A 205 4.05 -2.90 -17.22
C TRP A 205 4.09 -3.91 -18.38
N GLN A 206 3.02 -3.88 -19.17
CA GLN A 206 2.89 -4.70 -20.36
C GLN A 206 2.72 -3.76 -21.56
N PRO A 207 3.71 -3.66 -22.45
CA PRO A 207 3.57 -2.82 -23.64
C PRO A 207 2.38 -3.28 -24.47
N ILE A 208 1.66 -2.35 -25.06
CA ILE A 208 0.58 -2.63 -26.00
C ILE A 208 1.17 -3.49 -27.12
N LYS A 209 0.66 -4.70 -27.26
CA LYS A 209 1.09 -5.58 -28.36
C LYS A 209 0.72 -4.92 -29.66
N ASN A 210 1.72 -4.64 -30.49
CA ASN A 210 1.45 -4.16 -31.85
C ASN A 210 0.51 -5.16 -32.53
N PRO A 211 -0.64 -4.74 -33.07
CA PRO A 211 -1.57 -5.64 -33.73
C PRO A 211 -1.03 -6.24 -35.02
N ASN A 212 0.17 -5.86 -35.41
CA ASN A 212 0.82 -6.40 -36.63
C ASN A 212 1.53 -7.74 -36.31
N PRO A 213 0.96 -8.91 -36.65
CA PRO A 213 1.53 -10.21 -36.35
C PRO A 213 2.85 -10.52 -37.05
N ASN A 214 3.33 -9.59 -37.93
CA ASN A 214 4.56 -9.77 -38.68
C ASN A 214 5.77 -9.05 -38.07
N GLU A 215 5.63 -8.44 -36.90
CA GLU A 215 6.70 -7.73 -36.16
C GLU A 215 7.11 -8.44 -34.88
N ALA A 216 6.90 -9.73 -34.76
CA ALA A 216 7.35 -10.55 -33.64
C ALA A 216 8.64 -11.31 -33.99
#